data_073b8cc652a65e4fee8448bbcb951040
#
_entry.id   073b8cc652a65e4fee8448bbcb951040
#
_cell.length_a   1.000
_cell.length_b   1.000
_cell.length_c   1.000
_cell.angle_alpha   90.00
_cell.angle_beta   90.00
_cell.angle_gamma   90.00
#
_symmetry.space_group_name_H-M   'P 1'
#
loop_
_entity.id
_entity.type
_entity.pdbx_description
1 polymer ?
#
loop_
_entity_poly.entity_id
_entity_poly.type
_entity_poly.pdbx_seq_one_letter_code
_entity_poly.pdbx_strand_id
1 'polypeptide(L)'
;MLFFCIPSSLLIYLFTTLFSEKLNRRISTIILLLMFFIFFAQMVYFKVYNGVFSIYSMFNGAQVFGFLNSIIRVITENIIPILILLIPIISLLFGINKFTLERKSKKYYIITFTSLLLSYILPILLINLSKDTKTYSTYNLYYNTYVPKLITKDLGVLNEMRIDLKRMIFKTDENI
;
A
#
# COMPACT_ATOMS: atom_id res chain seq x y z
N MET A 1 -5.08 7.50 -8.48
CA MET A 1 -3.97 6.94 -7.68
C MET A 1 -3.52 7.86 -6.54
N LEU A 2 -3.07 9.09 -6.80
CA LEU A 2 -2.53 10.02 -5.79
C LEU A 2 -3.46 10.30 -4.60
N PHE A 3 -4.77 10.41 -4.84
CA PHE A 3 -5.74 10.73 -3.78
C PHE A 3 -5.78 9.72 -2.64
N PHE A 4 -5.55 8.43 -2.89
CA PHE A 4 -5.53 7.40 -1.85
C PHE A 4 -4.15 7.21 -1.19
N CYS A 5 -3.08 7.78 -1.76
CA CYS A 5 -1.77 7.78 -1.11
C CYS A 5 -1.71 8.75 0.08
N ILE A 6 -2.45 9.86 0.00
CA ILE A 6 -2.46 10.89 1.06
C ILE A 6 -2.99 10.33 2.39
N PRO A 7 -4.21 9.72 2.47
CA PRO A 7 -4.69 9.15 3.72
C PRO A 7 -3.80 8.03 4.25
N SER A 8 -3.23 7.20 3.38
CA SER A 8 -2.30 6.15 3.79
C SER A 8 -1.02 6.72 4.43
N SER A 9 -0.47 7.79 3.86
CA SER A 9 0.70 8.48 4.40
C SER A 9 0.41 9.15 5.75
N LEU A 10 -0.75 9.82 5.88
CA LEU A 10 -1.19 10.44 7.12
C LEU A 10 -1.42 9.41 8.23
N LEU A 11 -1.98 8.25 7.89
CA LEU A 11 -2.18 7.16 8.83
C LEU A 11 -0.84 6.62 9.34
N ILE A 12 0.10 6.34 8.45
CA ILE A 12 1.46 5.92 8.82
C ILE A 12 2.12 6.97 9.72
N TYR A 13 2.02 8.25 9.34
CA TYR A 13 2.59 9.35 10.11
C TYR A 13 1.99 9.45 11.52
N LEU A 14 0.68 9.27 11.67
CA LEU A 14 0.01 9.19 12.97
C LEU A 14 0.64 8.09 13.83
N PHE A 15 0.71 6.87 13.32
CA PHE A 15 1.27 5.73 14.07
C PHE A 15 2.74 5.94 14.47
N THR A 16 3.53 6.59 13.61
CA THR A 16 4.97 6.81 13.85
C THR A 16 5.28 7.97 14.78
N THR A 17 4.27 8.69 15.28
CA THR A 17 4.45 9.85 16.18
C THR A 17 3.70 9.73 17.51
N LEU A 18 2.90 8.66 17.72
CA LEU A 18 2.04 8.51 18.91
C LEU A 18 2.80 8.23 20.21
N PHE A 19 3.94 7.60 20.14
CA PHE A 19 4.66 7.05 21.27
C PHE A 19 5.91 7.86 21.64
N SER A 20 6.78 7.29 22.46
CA SER A 20 8.10 7.85 22.75
C SER A 20 8.99 7.82 21.51
N GLU A 21 9.95 8.73 21.44
CA GLU A 21 10.84 8.85 20.27
C GLU A 21 11.54 7.53 19.90
N LYS A 22 12.04 6.79 20.90
CA LYS A 22 12.69 5.48 20.68
C LYS A 22 11.73 4.46 20.05
N LEU A 23 10.47 4.44 20.52
CA LEU A 23 9.46 3.51 20.01
C LEU A 23 8.99 3.94 18.61
N ASN A 24 8.78 5.24 18.41
CA ASN A 24 8.43 5.80 17.10
C ASN A 24 9.48 5.46 16.04
N ARG A 25 10.76 5.54 16.36
CA ARG A 25 11.85 5.13 15.45
C ARG A 25 11.76 3.65 15.08
N ARG A 26 11.53 2.76 16.05
CA ARG A 26 11.35 1.32 15.80
C ARG A 26 10.13 1.05 14.92
N ILE A 27 8.99 1.65 15.26
CA ILE A 27 7.74 1.52 14.49
C ILE A 27 7.95 2.01 13.06
N SER A 28 8.59 3.18 12.86
CA SER A 28 8.89 3.70 11.53
C SER A 28 9.76 2.75 10.71
N THR A 29 10.80 2.16 11.33
CA THR A 29 11.65 1.18 10.67
C THR A 29 10.87 -0.06 10.26
N ILE A 30 10.03 -0.60 11.15
CA ILE A 30 9.21 -1.78 10.86
C ILE A 30 8.22 -1.48 9.73
N ILE A 31 7.54 -0.34 9.77
CA ILE A 31 6.59 0.06 8.73
C ILE A 31 7.31 0.20 7.38
N LEU A 32 8.48 0.86 7.33
CA LEU A 32 9.24 1.00 6.09
C LEU A 32 9.72 -0.34 5.54
N LEU A 33 10.15 -1.27 6.39
CA LEU A 33 10.50 -2.62 5.98
C LEU A 33 9.28 -3.36 5.41
N LEU A 34 8.13 -3.29 6.08
CA LEU A 34 6.89 -3.90 5.58
C LEU A 34 6.50 -3.32 4.22
N MET A 35 6.55 -2.00 4.07
CA MET A 35 6.26 -1.33 2.79
C MET A 35 7.23 -1.76 1.69
N PHE A 36 8.53 -1.85 2.01
CA PHE A 36 9.51 -2.37 1.08
C PHE A 36 9.16 -3.78 0.61
N PHE A 37 8.86 -4.70 1.53
CA PHE A 37 8.52 -6.07 1.17
C PHE A 37 7.22 -6.15 0.34
N ILE A 38 6.21 -5.35 0.66
CA ILE A 38 4.97 -5.27 -0.11
C ILE A 38 5.26 -4.83 -1.55
N PHE A 39 5.96 -3.71 -1.74
CA PHE A 39 6.23 -3.19 -3.08
C PHE A 39 7.22 -4.06 -3.86
N PHE A 40 8.18 -4.66 -3.17
CA PHE A 40 9.10 -5.63 -3.76
C PHE A 40 8.35 -6.88 -4.25
N ALA A 41 7.49 -7.46 -3.42
CA ALA A 41 6.66 -8.61 -3.81
C ALA A 41 5.75 -8.28 -4.99
N GLN A 42 5.09 -7.10 -4.97
CA GLN A 42 4.27 -6.62 -6.08
C GLN A 42 5.08 -6.49 -7.37
N MET A 43 6.27 -5.91 -7.30
CA MET A 43 7.12 -5.73 -8.47
C MET A 43 7.55 -7.09 -9.06
N VAL A 44 8.02 -8.00 -8.22
CA VAL A 44 8.45 -9.34 -8.66
C VAL A 44 7.27 -10.11 -9.25
N TYR A 45 6.14 -10.12 -8.55
CA TYR A 45 4.94 -10.83 -9.00
C TYR A 45 4.44 -10.28 -10.34
N PHE A 46 4.41 -8.96 -10.48
CA PHE A 46 4.00 -8.32 -11.73
C PHE A 46 4.91 -8.69 -12.90
N LYS A 47 6.21 -8.78 -12.67
CA LYS A 47 7.19 -9.13 -13.70
C LYS A 47 7.15 -10.62 -14.10
N VAL A 48 6.86 -11.51 -13.14
CA VAL A 48 6.77 -12.96 -13.39
C VAL A 48 5.42 -13.34 -14.00
N TYR A 49 4.32 -12.84 -13.43
CA TYR A 49 2.97 -13.30 -13.74
C TYR A 49 2.12 -12.28 -14.51
N ASN A 50 2.64 -11.08 -14.77
CA ASN A 50 1.90 -9.95 -15.37
C ASN A 50 0.58 -9.62 -14.62
N GLY A 51 0.54 -9.93 -13.34
CA GLY A 51 -0.61 -9.75 -12.45
C GLY A 51 -0.25 -8.96 -11.20
N VAL A 52 -1.24 -8.72 -10.34
CA VAL A 52 -1.07 -8.09 -9.03
C VAL A 52 -1.03 -9.16 -7.96
N PHE A 53 -0.08 -9.04 -7.03
CA PHE A 53 0.05 -9.92 -5.88
C PHE A 53 -1.07 -9.63 -4.88
N SER A 54 -2.05 -10.53 -4.79
CA SER A 54 -3.16 -10.43 -3.86
C SER A 54 -2.84 -11.12 -2.53
N ILE A 55 -3.56 -10.76 -1.48
CA ILE A 55 -3.45 -11.43 -0.18
C ILE A 55 -3.84 -12.91 -0.32
N TYR A 56 -4.82 -13.22 -1.16
CA TYR A 56 -5.18 -14.60 -1.49
C TYR A 56 -4.00 -15.39 -2.09
N SER A 57 -3.20 -14.74 -2.93
CA SER A 57 -2.00 -15.38 -3.52
C SER A 57 -0.93 -15.74 -2.47
N MET A 58 -0.93 -15.08 -1.31
CA MET A 58 0.01 -15.41 -0.22
C MET A 58 -0.24 -16.81 0.34
N PHE A 59 -1.48 -17.26 0.38
CA PHE A 59 -1.83 -18.60 0.88
C PHE A 59 -1.40 -19.72 -0.08
N ASN A 60 -1.18 -19.38 -1.35
CA ASN A 60 -0.66 -20.30 -2.36
C ASN A 60 0.88 -20.22 -2.51
N GLY A 61 1.56 -19.69 -1.50
CA GLY A 61 3.01 -19.42 -1.51
C GLY A 61 3.91 -20.63 -1.83
N ALA A 62 3.43 -21.86 -1.61
CA ALA A 62 4.17 -23.06 -1.99
C ALA A 62 4.47 -23.13 -3.50
N GLN A 63 3.64 -22.54 -4.35
CA GLN A 63 3.86 -22.46 -5.80
C GLN A 63 5.05 -21.58 -6.16
N VAL A 64 5.46 -20.66 -5.28
CA VAL A 64 6.61 -19.76 -5.49
C VAL A 64 7.91 -20.55 -5.70
N PHE A 65 8.05 -21.69 -5.00
CA PHE A 65 9.26 -22.53 -5.12
C PHE A 65 9.46 -23.09 -6.53
N GLY A 66 8.37 -23.32 -7.29
CA GLY A 66 8.45 -23.75 -8.69
C GLY A 66 8.99 -22.67 -9.65
N PHE A 67 9.02 -21.40 -9.21
CA PHE A 67 9.40 -20.25 -10.04
C PHE A 67 10.67 -19.52 -9.56
N LEU A 68 11.45 -20.14 -8.66
CA LEU A 68 12.65 -19.52 -8.08
C LEU A 68 13.62 -18.98 -9.14
N ASN A 69 13.88 -19.72 -10.21
CA ASN A 69 14.76 -19.27 -11.28
C ASN A 69 14.23 -18.02 -11.99
N SER A 70 12.92 -17.95 -12.23
CA SER A 70 12.26 -16.76 -12.79
C SER A 70 12.34 -15.56 -11.86
N ILE A 71 12.18 -15.77 -10.55
CA ILE A 71 12.28 -14.73 -9.53
C ILE A 71 13.71 -14.19 -9.46
N ILE A 72 14.72 -15.06 -9.42
CA ILE A 72 16.13 -14.66 -9.41
C ILE A 72 16.46 -13.83 -10.66
N ARG A 73 16.02 -14.29 -11.83
CA ARG A 73 16.18 -13.55 -13.08
C ARG A 73 15.54 -12.17 -13.02
N VAL A 74 14.29 -12.06 -12.55
CA VAL A 74 13.61 -10.77 -12.41
C VAL A 74 14.35 -9.85 -11.44
N ILE A 75 14.87 -10.36 -10.33
CA ILE A 75 15.66 -9.57 -9.38
C ILE A 75 16.93 -9.02 -10.04
N THR A 76 17.68 -9.86 -10.77
CA THR A 76 18.91 -9.45 -11.43
C THR A 76 18.69 -8.45 -12.57
N GLU A 77 17.61 -8.62 -13.35
CA GLU A 77 17.24 -7.72 -14.45
C GLU A 77 16.66 -6.38 -13.95
N ASN A 78 16.15 -6.31 -12.72
CA ASN A 78 15.50 -5.12 -12.17
C ASN A 78 16.19 -4.56 -10.93
N ILE A 79 17.51 -4.61 -10.87
CA ILE A 79 18.29 -4.13 -9.72
C ILE A 79 18.06 -2.64 -9.44
N ILE A 80 17.93 -1.81 -10.48
CA ILE A 80 17.74 -0.36 -10.35
C ILE A 80 16.40 -0.03 -9.63
N PRO A 81 15.23 -0.53 -10.05
CA PRO A 81 13.99 -0.36 -9.30
C PRO A 81 14.09 -0.84 -7.84
N ILE A 82 14.78 -1.94 -7.58
CA ILE A 82 14.98 -2.45 -6.22
C ILE A 82 15.80 -1.47 -5.37
N LEU A 83 16.88 -0.92 -5.92
CA LEU A 83 17.68 0.09 -5.24
C LEU A 83 16.87 1.36 -4.95
N ILE A 84 15.99 1.77 -5.86
CA ILE A 84 15.07 2.90 -5.63
C ILE A 84 14.12 2.61 -4.48
N LEU A 85 13.58 1.40 -4.39
CA LEU A 85 12.72 0.99 -3.26
C LEU A 85 13.45 0.97 -1.92
N LEU A 86 14.76 0.80 -1.91
CA LEU A 86 15.59 0.83 -0.69
C LEU A 86 15.89 2.26 -0.19
N ILE A 87 15.77 3.28 -1.05
CA ILE A 87 16.10 4.67 -0.69
C ILE A 87 15.42 5.14 0.61
N PRO A 88 14.10 4.92 0.84
CA PRO A 88 13.46 5.35 2.08
C PRO A 88 14.05 4.69 3.34
N ILE A 89 14.41 3.41 3.25
CA ILE A 89 15.03 2.66 4.37
C ILE A 89 16.43 3.22 4.65
N ILE A 90 17.23 3.39 3.61
CA ILE A 90 18.57 3.95 3.70
C ILE A 90 18.51 5.37 4.28
N SER A 91 17.59 6.20 3.78
CA SER A 91 17.38 7.57 4.28
C SER A 91 17.00 7.59 5.76
N LEU A 92 16.18 6.65 6.22
CA LEU A 92 15.84 6.54 7.64
C LEU A 92 17.06 6.12 8.47
N LEU A 93 17.81 5.12 8.03
CA LEU A 93 18.98 4.62 8.76
C LEU A 93 20.07 5.68 8.91
N PHE A 94 20.39 6.39 7.84
CA PHE A 94 21.41 7.46 7.87
C PHE A 94 20.89 8.77 8.47
N GLY A 95 19.59 9.05 8.33
CA GLY A 95 18.94 10.25 8.85
C GLY A 95 18.38 10.11 10.27
N ILE A 96 18.47 8.93 10.88
CA ILE A 96 17.79 8.61 12.16
C ILE A 96 18.15 9.57 13.29
N ASN A 97 19.36 10.12 13.27
CA ASN A 97 19.84 11.09 14.26
C ASN A 97 19.43 12.55 13.92
N LYS A 98 18.97 12.81 12.69
CA LYS A 98 18.57 14.15 12.23
C LYS A 98 17.05 14.35 12.28
N PHE A 99 16.27 13.26 12.23
CA PHE A 99 14.82 13.32 12.29
C PHE A 99 14.33 13.12 13.72
N THR A 100 13.71 14.13 14.29
CA THR A 100 13.02 14.03 15.59
C THR A 100 11.63 13.46 15.36
N LEU A 101 11.41 12.23 15.81
CA LEU A 101 10.10 11.57 15.84
C LEU A 101 9.48 11.71 17.24
N GLU A 102 9.54 12.92 17.78
CA GLU A 102 8.99 13.23 19.09
C GLU A 102 7.47 13.19 19.09
N ARG A 103 6.93 12.83 20.24
CA ARG A 103 5.49 12.91 20.48
C ARG A 103 5.02 14.35 20.34
N LYS A 104 3.99 14.57 19.51
CA LYS A 104 3.42 15.89 19.26
C LYS A 104 2.34 16.25 20.29
N SER A 105 1.88 17.49 20.27
CA SER A 105 0.80 17.96 21.15
C SER A 105 -0.56 17.31 20.78
N LYS A 106 -1.48 17.24 21.73
CA LYS A 106 -2.85 16.72 21.50
C LYS A 106 -3.56 17.47 20.36
N LYS A 107 -3.39 18.79 20.28
CA LYS A 107 -3.97 19.63 19.22
C LYS A 107 -3.48 19.20 17.83
N TYR A 108 -2.20 18.87 17.72
CA TYR A 108 -1.61 18.39 16.49
C TYR A 108 -2.24 17.05 16.01
N TYR A 109 -2.45 16.11 16.93
CA TYR A 109 -3.11 14.83 16.58
C TYR A 109 -4.56 15.03 16.13
N ILE A 110 -5.30 15.94 16.75
CA ILE A 110 -6.67 16.25 16.33
C ILE A 110 -6.66 16.78 14.89
N ILE A 111 -5.77 17.73 14.58
CA ILE A 111 -5.65 18.31 13.23
C ILE A 111 -5.27 17.22 12.21
N THR A 112 -4.26 16.40 12.52
CA THR A 112 -3.80 15.33 11.62
C THR A 112 -4.90 14.28 11.41
N PHE A 113 -5.63 13.91 12.47
CA PHE A 113 -6.74 12.95 12.36
C PHE A 113 -7.89 13.52 11.53
N THR A 114 -8.26 14.78 11.74
CA THR A 114 -9.27 15.46 10.92
C THR A 114 -8.85 15.53 9.45
N SER A 115 -7.58 15.86 9.18
CA SER A 115 -7.03 15.87 7.82
C SER A 115 -7.03 14.49 7.19
N LEU A 116 -6.76 13.44 7.96
CA LEU A 116 -6.83 12.05 7.52
C LEU A 116 -8.26 11.68 7.12
N LEU A 117 -9.24 11.99 7.95
CA LEU A 117 -10.66 11.73 7.63
C LEU A 117 -11.08 12.46 6.36
N LEU A 118 -10.77 13.76 6.25
CA LEU A 118 -11.10 14.55 5.06
C LEU A 118 -10.43 14.01 3.82
N SER A 119 -9.14 13.65 3.90
CA SER A 119 -8.39 13.07 2.75
C SER A 119 -8.88 11.70 2.32
N TYR A 120 -9.55 10.95 3.21
CA TYR A 120 -10.17 9.66 2.87
C TYR A 120 -11.57 9.82 2.30
N ILE A 121 -12.37 10.75 2.85
CA ILE A 121 -13.74 11.00 2.41
C ILE A 121 -13.76 11.65 1.02
N LEU A 122 -12.86 12.57 0.74
CA LEU A 122 -12.83 13.33 -0.51
C LEU A 122 -12.72 12.43 -1.76
N PRO A 123 -11.79 11.47 -1.87
CA PRO A 123 -11.74 10.54 -3.00
C PRO A 123 -13.01 9.72 -3.16
N ILE A 124 -13.61 9.27 -2.05
CA ILE A 124 -14.85 8.50 -2.07
C ILE A 124 -16.00 9.35 -2.60
N LEU A 125 -16.10 10.62 -2.17
CA LEU A 125 -17.10 11.55 -2.69
C LEU A 125 -16.91 11.79 -4.19
N LEU A 126 -15.68 12.00 -4.65
CA LEU A 126 -15.38 12.19 -6.07
C LEU A 126 -15.76 10.96 -6.91
N ILE A 127 -15.49 9.76 -6.43
CA ILE A 127 -15.90 8.51 -7.08
C ILE A 127 -17.42 8.42 -7.15
N ASN A 128 -18.12 8.76 -6.06
CA ASN A 128 -19.59 8.73 -6.03
C ASN A 128 -20.23 9.80 -6.91
N LEU A 129 -19.62 10.96 -7.00
CA LEU A 129 -20.12 12.04 -7.89
C LEU A 129 -19.96 11.70 -9.38
N SER A 130 -18.89 10.97 -9.72
CA SER A 130 -18.65 10.59 -11.11
C SER A 130 -19.68 9.59 -11.63
N LYS A 131 -20.26 8.71 -10.74
CA LYS A 131 -21.26 7.65 -11.02
C LYS A 131 -21.17 7.05 -12.44
N ASP A 132 -19.95 6.92 -12.97
CA ASP A 132 -19.75 6.33 -14.28
C ASP A 132 -20.04 4.83 -14.21
N THR A 133 -21.09 4.39 -14.89
CA THR A 133 -21.58 3.01 -14.88
C THR A 133 -20.84 2.09 -15.84
N LYS A 134 -19.83 2.59 -16.56
CA LYS A 134 -19.00 1.76 -17.46
C LYS A 134 -18.32 0.65 -16.65
N THR A 135 -18.22 -0.53 -17.23
CA THR A 135 -17.74 -1.76 -16.58
C THR A 135 -16.42 -1.60 -15.83
N TYR A 136 -15.48 -0.81 -16.36
CA TYR A 136 -14.15 -0.57 -15.75
C TYR A 136 -13.97 0.88 -15.28
N SER A 137 -15.05 1.59 -14.97
CA SER A 137 -14.96 2.91 -14.34
C SER A 137 -14.38 2.80 -12.93
N THR A 138 -13.77 3.89 -12.44
CA THR A 138 -13.24 3.95 -11.07
C THR A 138 -14.32 3.66 -10.03
N TYR A 139 -15.57 4.06 -10.29
CA TYR A 139 -16.72 3.74 -9.45
C TYR A 139 -16.97 2.22 -9.38
N ASN A 140 -17.08 1.56 -10.52
CA ASN A 140 -17.30 0.12 -10.56
C ASN A 140 -16.12 -0.68 -10.00
N LEU A 141 -14.89 -0.29 -10.29
CA LEU A 141 -13.69 -0.91 -9.72
C LEU A 141 -13.63 -0.77 -8.19
N TYR A 142 -14.17 0.31 -7.63
CA TYR A 142 -14.16 0.52 -6.18
C TYR A 142 -15.25 -0.27 -5.47
N TYR A 143 -16.45 -0.42 -6.06
CA TYR A 143 -17.62 -1.00 -5.40
C TYR A 143 -18.00 -2.40 -5.90
N ASN A 144 -17.92 -2.65 -7.20
CA ASN A 144 -18.60 -3.78 -7.84
C ASN A 144 -17.63 -4.76 -8.51
N THR A 145 -16.72 -4.27 -9.34
CA THR A 145 -15.90 -5.10 -10.21
C THR A 145 -14.50 -5.29 -9.65
N TYR A 146 -14.08 -6.55 -9.43
CA TYR A 146 -12.74 -6.83 -8.92
C TYR A 146 -11.78 -7.20 -10.06
N VAL A 147 -11.02 -6.22 -10.52
CA VAL A 147 -9.90 -6.41 -11.47
C VAL A 147 -8.64 -5.83 -10.85
N PRO A 148 -7.82 -6.62 -10.14
CA PRO A 148 -6.68 -6.16 -9.34
C PRO A 148 -5.75 -5.21 -10.09
N LYS A 149 -5.44 -5.52 -11.36
CA LYS A 149 -4.53 -4.72 -12.20
C LYS A 149 -5.08 -3.31 -12.47
N LEU A 150 -6.38 -3.17 -12.73
CA LEU A 150 -7.02 -1.87 -12.94
C LEU A 150 -7.20 -1.11 -11.63
N ILE A 151 -7.59 -1.82 -10.56
CA ILE A 151 -7.71 -1.24 -9.23
C ILE A 151 -6.36 -0.68 -8.78
N THR A 152 -5.28 -1.42 -8.94
CA THR A 152 -3.92 -0.95 -8.61
C THR A 152 -3.53 0.27 -9.42
N LYS A 153 -3.84 0.30 -10.71
CA LYS A 153 -3.55 1.43 -11.60
C LYS A 153 -4.30 2.69 -11.18
N ASP A 154 -5.58 2.59 -10.89
CA ASP A 154 -6.46 3.73 -10.64
C ASP A 154 -6.48 4.17 -9.17
N LEU A 155 -6.49 3.22 -8.24
CA LEU A 155 -6.66 3.45 -6.82
C LEU A 155 -5.38 3.25 -5.99
N GLY A 156 -4.37 2.57 -6.55
CA GLY A 156 -3.08 2.29 -5.92
C GLY A 156 -3.04 0.94 -5.19
N VAL A 157 -1.81 0.44 -4.98
CA VAL A 157 -1.53 -0.89 -4.39
C VAL A 157 -2.16 -1.07 -3.02
N LEU A 158 -2.00 -0.10 -2.10
CA LEU A 158 -2.51 -0.23 -0.73
C LEU A 158 -4.04 -0.27 -0.68
N ASN A 159 -4.70 0.44 -1.58
CA ASN A 159 -6.15 0.43 -1.64
C ASN A 159 -6.67 -0.86 -2.30
N GLU A 160 -5.96 -1.39 -3.30
CA GLU A 160 -6.24 -2.70 -3.87
C GLU A 160 -6.13 -3.78 -2.78
N MET A 161 -5.04 -3.83 -2.01
CA MET A 161 -4.87 -4.79 -0.91
C MET A 161 -5.98 -4.66 0.15
N ARG A 162 -6.44 -3.43 0.44
CA ARG A 162 -7.58 -3.20 1.34
C ARG A 162 -8.88 -3.78 0.78
N ILE A 163 -9.13 -3.63 -0.52
CA ILE A 163 -10.32 -4.17 -1.20
C ILE A 163 -10.25 -5.70 -1.22
N ASP A 164 -9.10 -6.27 -1.55
CA ASP A 164 -8.86 -7.70 -1.55
C ASP A 164 -9.08 -8.32 -0.15
N LEU A 165 -8.50 -7.70 0.88
CA LEU A 165 -8.73 -8.12 2.28
C LEU A 165 -10.20 -8.04 2.68
N LYS A 166 -10.90 -6.97 2.29
CA LYS A 166 -12.33 -6.83 2.55
C LYS A 166 -13.11 -7.97 1.91
N ARG A 167 -12.86 -8.30 0.65
CA ARG A 167 -13.52 -9.40 -0.07
C ARG A 167 -13.25 -10.75 0.59
N MET A 168 -12.02 -10.99 1.01
CA MET A 168 -11.63 -12.22 1.70
C MET A 168 -12.36 -12.39 3.03
N ILE A 169 -12.46 -11.32 3.83
CA ILE A 169 -13.11 -11.37 5.15
C ILE A 169 -14.65 -11.54 5.02
N PHE A 170 -15.25 -10.81 4.11
CA PHE A 170 -16.73 -10.80 3.98
C PHE A 170 -17.25 -11.83 2.98
N LYS A 171 -16.35 -12.71 2.42
CA LYS A 171 -16.71 -13.73 1.44
C LYS A 171 -17.70 -13.20 0.38
N THR A 172 -17.45 -12.02 -0.11
CA THR A 172 -18.21 -11.49 -1.24
C THR A 172 -17.77 -12.24 -2.51
N ASP A 173 -18.07 -13.54 -2.54
CA ASP A 173 -18.01 -14.38 -3.73
C ASP A 173 -19.17 -13.97 -4.63
N GLU A 174 -19.00 -12.86 -5.33
CA GLU A 174 -19.81 -12.64 -6.51
C GLU A 174 -19.08 -13.37 -7.65
N ASN A 175 -19.74 -14.42 -8.08
CA ASN A 175 -19.45 -15.28 -9.19
C ASN A 175 -18.67 -14.57 -10.30
N ILE A 176 -17.49 -15.11 -10.60
CA ILE A 176 -16.81 -14.96 -11.88
C ILE A 176 -17.39 -15.98 -12.84
#